data_5f2139a830f848cf19527c69f5b66bb4
#
_entry.id   5f2139a830f848cf19527c69f5b66bb4
#
_cell.length_a   1.000
_cell.length_b   1.000
_cell.length_c   1.000
_cell.angle_alpha   90.00
_cell.angle_beta   90.00
_cell.angle_gamma   90.00
#
_symmetry.space_group_name_H-M   'P 1'
#
loop_
_entity.id
_entity.type
_entity.pdbx_description
1 polymer ?
#
loop_
_entity_poly.entity_id
_entity_poly.type
_entity_poly.pdbx_seq_one_letter_code
_entity_poly.pdbx_strand_id
1 'polypeptide(L)'
;MRSFGPEDKLSRVQEMLSTELDQETVLMSIDAGAYYGLAGPARSIWERLEKPLTFSALVDQLVLEYKISPEACAADLQGFLGEMEREGLLRVE
;
A
#
# COMPACT_ATOMS: atom_id res chain seq x y z
N MET A 1 -14.66 -7.54 7.99
CA MET A 1 -13.59 -7.05 7.09
C MET A 1 -13.89 -5.63 6.69
N ARG A 2 -12.89 -4.78 6.77
CA ARG A 2 -13.06 -3.37 6.48
C ARG A 2 -12.95 -3.09 4.98
N SER A 3 -13.83 -2.24 4.48
CA SER A 3 -13.74 -1.71 3.13
C SER A 3 -13.32 -0.25 3.17
N PHE A 4 -12.47 0.15 2.23
CA PHE A 4 -12.02 1.54 2.13
C PHE A 4 -12.94 2.31 1.19
N GLY A 5 -13.37 3.49 1.64
CA GLY A 5 -14.14 4.37 0.79
C GLY A 5 -13.23 5.23 -0.07
N PRO A 6 -13.76 5.83 -1.15
CA PRO A 6 -12.93 6.60 -2.08
C PRO A 6 -12.26 7.81 -1.45
N GLU A 7 -12.81 8.35 -0.37
CA GLU A 7 -12.28 9.53 0.30
C GLU A 7 -11.44 9.22 1.51
N ASP A 8 -11.27 7.95 1.86
CA ASP A 8 -10.40 7.57 2.97
C ASP A 8 -8.96 7.92 2.63
N LYS A 9 -8.31 8.66 3.52
CA LYS A 9 -6.90 9.00 3.36
C LYS A 9 -6.04 7.90 3.93
N LEU A 10 -5.09 7.47 3.14
CA LEU A 10 -4.22 6.35 3.46
C LEU A 10 -2.78 6.81 3.43
N SER A 11 -1.98 6.29 4.36
CA SER A 11 -0.54 6.52 4.34
C SER A 11 0.15 5.32 4.97
N ARG A 12 1.42 5.14 4.64
CA ARG A 12 2.21 4.08 5.27
C ARG A 12 2.65 4.52 6.67
N VAL A 13 2.87 3.56 7.55
CA VAL A 13 3.34 3.89 8.90
C VAL A 13 4.77 4.41 8.84
N GLN A 14 5.12 5.29 9.77
CA GLN A 14 6.41 5.99 9.75
C GLN A 14 7.52 5.21 10.43
N GLU A 15 7.17 4.31 11.33
CA GLU A 15 8.14 3.62 12.18
C GLU A 15 8.75 2.39 11.53
N MET A 16 8.57 2.24 10.23
CA MET A 16 9.06 1.08 9.50
C MET A 16 10.40 1.38 8.86
N LEU A 17 11.38 0.51 9.08
CA LEU A 17 12.63 0.59 8.36
C LEU A 17 12.46 -0.06 7.00
N SER A 18 13.03 0.55 5.97
CA SER A 18 12.96 -0.02 4.64
C SER A 18 14.32 0.08 3.95
N THR A 19 14.62 -0.90 3.12
CA THR A 19 15.80 -0.88 2.27
C THR A 19 15.42 -1.49 0.94
N GLU A 20 16.18 -1.16 -0.08
CA GLU A 20 15.93 -1.69 -1.42
C GLU A 20 17.00 -2.70 -1.77
N LEU A 21 16.56 -3.87 -2.22
CA LEU A 21 17.42 -4.93 -2.72
C LEU A 21 16.93 -5.31 -4.11
N ASP A 22 17.76 -5.05 -5.11
CA ASP A 22 17.40 -5.25 -6.50
C ASP A 22 16.16 -4.44 -6.83
N GLN A 23 15.04 -5.09 -7.15
CA GLN A 23 13.80 -4.40 -7.46
C GLN A 23 12.73 -4.61 -6.41
N GLU A 24 13.15 -4.98 -5.20
CA GLU A 24 12.25 -5.17 -4.09
C GLU A 24 12.51 -4.16 -2.99
N THR A 25 11.46 -3.75 -2.32
CA THR A 25 11.56 -3.00 -1.07
C THR A 25 11.37 -3.97 0.06
N VAL A 26 12.35 -4.04 0.96
CA VAL A 26 12.27 -4.92 2.13
C VAL A 26 11.95 -4.05 3.34
N LEU A 27 10.85 -4.36 4.00
CA LEU A 27 10.41 -3.66 5.20
C LEU A 27 10.76 -4.48 6.42
N MET A 28 11.17 -3.80 7.48
CA MET A 28 11.47 -4.47 8.75
C MET A 28 10.65 -3.81 9.85
N SER A 29 9.84 -4.61 10.53
CA SER A 29 9.12 -4.16 11.69
C SER A 29 9.92 -4.50 12.93
N ILE A 30 10.42 -3.49 13.63
CA ILE A 30 11.20 -3.70 14.84
C ILE A 30 10.33 -4.28 15.93
N ASP A 31 9.11 -3.78 16.07
CA ASP A 31 8.20 -4.21 17.13
C ASP A 31 7.75 -5.65 16.94
N ALA A 32 7.41 -6.04 15.71
CA ALA A 32 6.94 -7.38 15.43
C ALA A 32 8.07 -8.36 15.13
N GLY A 33 9.28 -7.87 14.86
CA GLY A 33 10.41 -8.72 14.48
C GLY A 33 10.18 -9.41 13.16
N ALA A 34 9.47 -8.76 12.23
CA ALA A 34 9.07 -9.36 10.97
C ALA A 34 9.66 -8.61 9.78
N TYR A 35 9.84 -9.34 8.69
CA TYR A 35 10.31 -8.79 7.42
C TYR A 35 9.22 -8.95 6.37
N TYR A 36 9.09 -7.95 5.50
CA TYR A 36 8.13 -7.98 4.41
C TYR A 36 8.85 -7.59 3.13
N GLY A 37 8.75 -8.43 2.10
CA GLY A 37 9.31 -8.12 0.79
C GLY A 37 8.21 -7.58 -0.12
N LEU A 38 8.41 -6.42 -0.71
CA LEU A 38 7.45 -5.80 -1.62
C LEU A 38 8.07 -5.65 -3.00
N ALA A 39 7.39 -6.18 -4.01
CA ALA A 39 7.84 -6.09 -5.39
C ALA A 39 6.65 -5.78 -6.29
N GLY A 40 6.91 -5.24 -7.49
CA GLY A 40 5.87 -4.95 -8.47
C GLY A 40 4.83 -3.98 -7.93
N PRO A 41 3.52 -4.29 -8.11
CA PRO A 41 2.46 -3.38 -7.67
C PRO A 41 2.49 -3.07 -6.17
N ALA A 42 2.85 -4.05 -5.35
CA ALA A 42 2.94 -3.82 -3.90
C ALA A 42 3.97 -2.76 -3.56
N ARG A 43 5.13 -2.81 -4.24
CA ARG A 43 6.18 -1.82 -4.05
C ARG A 43 5.71 -0.44 -4.50
N SER A 44 5.05 -0.36 -5.65
CA SER A 44 4.52 0.90 -6.17
C SER A 44 3.52 1.53 -5.21
N ILE A 45 2.63 0.72 -4.65
CA ILE A 45 1.64 1.19 -3.67
C ILE A 45 2.34 1.74 -2.43
N TRP A 46 3.32 1.02 -1.91
CA TRP A 46 4.08 1.45 -0.74
C TRP A 46 4.77 2.80 -0.98
N GLU A 47 5.39 2.96 -2.14
CA GLU A 47 6.08 4.21 -2.47
C GLU A 47 5.09 5.39 -2.55
N ARG A 48 3.92 5.17 -3.15
CA ARG A 48 2.92 6.22 -3.29
C ARG A 48 2.31 6.64 -1.96
N LEU A 49 2.32 5.77 -0.96
CA LEU A 49 1.77 6.05 0.36
C LEU A 49 2.74 6.78 1.29
N GLU A 50 3.88 7.23 0.77
CA GLU A 50 4.81 8.05 1.54
C GLU A 50 4.13 9.30 2.08
N LYS A 51 3.21 9.87 1.30
CA LYS A 51 2.37 11.00 1.71
C LYS A 51 0.92 10.55 1.70
N PRO A 52 0.07 11.13 2.56
CA PRO A 52 -1.34 10.73 2.58
C PRO A 52 -1.99 10.90 1.21
N LEU A 53 -2.78 9.89 0.83
CA LEU A 53 -3.44 9.82 -0.47
C LEU A 53 -4.80 9.21 -0.27
N THR A 54 -5.82 9.72 -0.95
CA THR A 54 -7.13 9.09 -0.89
C THR A 54 -7.12 7.79 -1.66
N PHE A 55 -8.00 6.86 -1.28
CA PHE A 55 -8.16 5.61 -2.00
C PHE A 55 -8.44 5.86 -3.48
N SER A 56 -9.31 6.82 -3.78
CA SER A 56 -9.65 7.19 -5.15
C SER A 56 -8.43 7.65 -5.95
N ALA A 57 -7.60 8.52 -5.35
CA ALA A 57 -6.40 9.01 -6.02
C ALA A 57 -5.40 7.88 -6.27
N LEU A 58 -5.28 6.96 -5.31
CA LEU A 58 -4.39 5.81 -5.47
C LEU A 58 -4.85 4.91 -6.61
N VAL A 59 -6.16 4.65 -6.71
CA VAL A 59 -6.72 3.88 -7.83
C VAL A 59 -6.40 4.56 -9.15
N ASP A 60 -6.63 5.88 -9.25
CA ASP A 60 -6.39 6.62 -10.48
C ASP A 60 -4.94 6.50 -10.95
N GLN A 61 -4.00 6.62 -10.02
CA GLN A 61 -2.58 6.53 -10.36
C GLN A 61 -2.18 5.13 -10.81
N LEU A 62 -2.71 4.10 -10.14
CA LEU A 62 -2.40 2.72 -10.51
C LEU A 62 -3.01 2.32 -11.84
N VAL A 63 -4.22 2.80 -12.13
CA VAL A 63 -4.87 2.56 -13.42
C VAL A 63 -4.01 3.12 -14.55
N LEU A 64 -3.46 4.32 -14.38
CA LEU A 64 -2.58 4.92 -15.38
C LEU A 64 -1.27 4.15 -15.53
N GLU A 65 -0.70 3.70 -14.43
CA GLU A 65 0.59 3.01 -14.47
C GLU A 65 0.48 1.61 -15.08
N TYR A 66 -0.55 0.85 -14.69
CA TYR A 66 -0.68 -0.55 -15.06
C TYR A 66 -1.70 -0.81 -16.16
N LYS A 67 -2.43 0.22 -16.59
CA LYS A 67 -3.41 0.13 -17.67
C LYS A 67 -4.46 -0.95 -17.43
N ILE A 68 -5.00 -0.97 -16.23
CA ILE A 68 -6.05 -1.92 -15.83
C ILE A 68 -7.34 -1.17 -15.60
N SER A 69 -8.46 -1.91 -15.55
CA SER A 69 -9.75 -1.26 -15.32
C SER A 69 -9.83 -0.71 -13.89
N PRO A 70 -10.51 0.42 -13.69
CA PRO A 70 -10.67 0.97 -12.33
C PRO A 70 -11.36 0.00 -11.37
N GLU A 71 -12.33 -0.77 -11.85
CA GLU A 71 -13.06 -1.73 -11.03
C GLU A 71 -12.16 -2.85 -10.55
N ALA A 72 -11.35 -3.41 -11.44
CA ALA A 72 -10.41 -4.47 -11.08
C ALA A 72 -9.34 -3.94 -10.12
N CYS A 73 -8.84 -2.74 -10.39
CA CYS A 73 -7.84 -2.10 -9.53
C CYS A 73 -8.39 -1.89 -8.13
N ALA A 74 -9.60 -1.33 -8.02
CA ALA A 74 -10.21 -1.06 -6.73
C ALA A 74 -10.44 -2.34 -5.93
N ALA A 75 -10.89 -3.40 -6.59
CA ALA A 75 -11.15 -4.67 -5.92
C ALA A 75 -9.85 -5.27 -5.36
N ASP A 76 -8.80 -5.31 -6.18
CA ASP A 76 -7.51 -5.84 -5.74
C ASP A 76 -6.90 -4.99 -4.65
N LEU A 77 -7.04 -3.68 -4.75
CA LEU A 77 -6.49 -2.74 -3.78
C LEU A 77 -7.17 -2.88 -2.42
N GLN A 78 -8.49 -3.13 -2.38
CA GLN A 78 -9.19 -3.36 -1.13
C GLN A 78 -8.55 -4.52 -0.36
N GLY A 79 -8.30 -5.62 -1.05
CA GLY A 79 -7.69 -6.80 -0.42
C GLY A 79 -6.28 -6.53 0.07
N PHE A 80 -5.47 -5.91 -0.78
CA PHE A 80 -4.07 -5.64 -0.44
C PHE A 80 -3.96 -4.66 0.74
N LEU A 81 -4.72 -3.57 0.70
CA LEU A 81 -4.69 -2.58 1.78
C LEU A 81 -5.23 -3.15 3.09
N GLY A 82 -6.23 -4.03 2.99
CA GLY A 82 -6.74 -4.72 4.17
C GLY A 82 -5.67 -5.56 4.84
N GLU A 83 -4.84 -6.25 4.05
CA GLU A 83 -3.74 -7.01 4.59
C GLU A 83 -2.67 -6.09 5.21
N MET A 84 -2.37 -4.98 4.54
CA MET A 84 -1.42 -4.00 5.09
C MET A 84 -1.90 -3.47 6.43
N GLU A 85 -3.19 -3.16 6.54
CA GLU A 85 -3.75 -2.64 7.78
C GLU A 85 -3.64 -3.68 8.89
N ARG A 86 -3.95 -4.93 8.57
CA ARG A 86 -3.88 -6.02 9.52
C ARG A 86 -2.46 -6.26 10.03
N GLU A 87 -1.47 -6.07 9.15
CA GLU A 87 -0.06 -6.23 9.50
C GLU A 87 0.54 -4.98 10.16
N GLY A 88 -0.25 -3.92 10.34
CA GLY A 88 0.23 -2.71 10.96
C GLY A 88 1.08 -1.82 10.07
N LEU A 89 0.96 -1.97 8.76
CA LEU A 89 1.76 -1.22 7.80
C LEU A 89 1.04 0.01 7.25
N LEU A 90 -0.26 0.12 7.48
CA LEU A 90 -1.11 1.16 6.89
C LEU A 90 -1.76 2.01 7.96
N ARG A 91 -1.78 3.31 7.73
CA ARG A 91 -2.57 4.25 8.53
C ARG A 91 -3.75 4.74 7.71
N VAL A 92 -4.91 4.80 8.34
CA VAL A 92 -6.13 5.33 7.74
C VAL A 92 -6.55 6.54 8.55
N GLU A 93 -6.69 7.67 7.88
CA GLU A 93 -7.11 8.91 8.53
C GLU A 93 -8.59 9.19 8.35
#